data_cabc79de8599996b853a33c31e2e48b6
#
_entry.id   cabc79de8599996b853a33c31e2e48b6
#
_cell.length_a   1.000
_cell.length_b   1.000
_cell.length_c   1.000
_cell.angle_alpha   90.00
_cell.angle_beta   90.00
_cell.angle_gamma   90.00
#
_symmetry.space_group_name_H-M   'P 1'
#
loop_
_entity.id
_entity.type
_entity.pdbx_description
1 polymer ?
#
loop_
_entity_poly.entity_id
_entity_poly.type
_entity_poly.pdbx_seq_one_letter_code
_entity_poly.pdbx_strand_id
1 'polypeptide(L)'
;MSECTCHKNYTLDTLIPKVGIITDIRQETPDVKTFRVNAPDGGKLFEHMPGQCAMVCAPGVSEGMFSITSSPTNKEYQEFSIKKCGMLTDYLHSLQVGDEITVRGPYGNHFPVETELKGKNLLFIAGGIGLAPLRSVINYVLDNRENYGTVDILYGSRSADDLVQLKEIQEVWMKAEGVNVYLTIDREQEGWDGHVGFVPTYLK
;
A
#
# COMPACT_ATOMS: atom_id res chain seq x y z
N MET A 1 5.11 -33.64 -6.22
CA MET A 1 5.75 -32.77 -5.23
C MET A 1 6.13 -31.50 -5.97
N SER A 2 5.34 -30.43 -5.81
CA SER A 2 5.63 -29.14 -6.42
C SER A 2 6.79 -28.51 -5.65
N GLU A 3 7.89 -28.26 -6.33
CA GLU A 3 9.03 -27.55 -5.76
C GLU A 3 8.56 -26.17 -5.30
N CYS A 4 8.81 -25.88 -4.03
CA CYS A 4 8.57 -24.58 -3.46
C CYS A 4 9.56 -23.57 -4.10
N THR A 5 9.05 -22.68 -4.94
CA THR A 5 9.84 -21.65 -5.64
C THR A 5 10.30 -20.50 -4.72
N CYS A 6 10.37 -20.73 -3.39
CA CYS A 6 10.74 -19.76 -2.38
C CYS A 6 12.22 -19.34 -2.38
N HIS A 7 13.07 -19.92 -3.24
CA HIS A 7 14.48 -19.56 -3.31
C HIS A 7 14.73 -18.44 -4.33
N LYS A 8 14.06 -17.27 -4.16
CA LYS A 8 14.58 -16.07 -4.79
C LYS A 8 15.83 -15.63 -4.03
N ASN A 9 16.94 -15.57 -4.73
CA ASN A 9 18.21 -15.05 -4.26
C ASN A 9 18.03 -13.63 -3.72
N TYR A 10 17.86 -13.51 -2.41
CA TYR A 10 18.06 -12.23 -1.76
C TYR A 10 19.55 -11.91 -1.94
N THR A 11 19.85 -10.92 -2.75
CA THR A 11 21.21 -10.42 -2.86
C THR A 11 21.60 -9.78 -1.53
N LEU A 12 22.87 -9.78 -1.17
CA LEU A 12 23.36 -9.09 0.04
C LEU A 12 22.87 -7.64 0.10
N ASP A 13 22.63 -7.00 -1.05
CA ASP A 13 22.13 -5.64 -1.17
C ASP A 13 20.73 -5.44 -0.52
N THR A 14 19.86 -6.46 -0.54
CA THR A 14 18.53 -6.35 0.10
C THR A 14 18.59 -6.37 1.62
N LEU A 15 19.68 -6.81 2.21
CA LEU A 15 19.89 -6.85 3.65
C LEU A 15 20.55 -5.56 4.18
N ILE A 16 21.16 -4.76 3.31
CA ILE A 16 21.84 -3.52 3.69
C ILE A 16 20.81 -2.40 3.82
N PRO A 17 20.66 -1.78 5.00
CA PRO A 17 19.76 -0.64 5.16
C PRO A 17 20.24 0.55 4.31
N LYS A 18 19.30 1.15 3.57
CA LYS A 18 19.50 2.38 2.80
C LYS A 18 18.89 3.54 3.56
N VAL A 19 19.56 4.68 3.59
CA VAL A 19 19.01 5.91 4.17
C VAL A 19 17.92 6.42 3.24
N GLY A 20 16.77 6.74 3.82
CA GLY A 20 15.65 7.35 3.13
C GLY A 20 15.27 8.66 3.80
N ILE A 21 15.02 9.69 2.99
CA ILE A 21 14.55 10.99 3.43
C ILE A 21 13.03 11.02 3.30
N ILE A 22 12.32 11.40 4.35
CA ILE A 22 10.88 11.64 4.30
C ILE A 22 10.63 12.95 3.54
N THR A 23 10.01 12.87 2.38
CA THR A 23 9.77 14.04 1.51
C THR A 23 8.32 14.50 1.51
N ASP A 24 7.38 13.67 1.99
CA ASP A 24 5.98 14.01 2.16
C ASP A 24 5.35 13.13 3.24
N ILE A 25 4.39 13.69 3.99
CA ILE A 25 3.60 12.96 4.99
C ILE A 25 2.13 13.35 4.79
N ARG A 26 1.29 12.35 4.49
CA ARG A 26 -0.15 12.54 4.39
C ARG A 26 -0.86 11.86 5.57
N GLN A 27 -1.70 12.63 6.27
CA GLN A 27 -2.62 12.06 7.25
C GLN A 27 -3.78 11.43 6.49
N GLU A 28 -3.93 10.11 6.57
CA GLU A 28 -5.01 9.37 5.90
C GLU A 28 -6.24 9.25 6.80
N THR A 29 -6.02 8.82 8.03
CA THR A 29 -7.03 8.66 9.09
C THR A 29 -6.42 9.14 10.41
N PRO A 30 -7.17 9.23 11.52
CA PRO A 30 -6.61 9.66 12.80
C PRO A 30 -5.39 8.84 13.27
N ASP A 31 -5.29 7.58 12.85
CA ASP A 31 -4.23 6.66 13.26
C ASP A 31 -3.38 6.11 12.11
N VAL A 32 -3.56 6.59 10.87
CA VAL A 32 -2.76 6.18 9.71
C VAL A 32 -2.13 7.38 9.01
N LYS A 33 -0.83 7.31 8.79
CA LYS A 33 -0.08 8.22 7.93
C LYS A 33 0.54 7.48 6.75
N THR A 34 0.58 8.13 5.60
CA THR A 34 1.38 7.70 4.44
C THR A 34 2.63 8.56 4.36
N PHE A 35 3.78 7.90 4.42
CA PHE A 35 5.10 8.51 4.31
C PHE A 35 5.65 8.28 2.91
N ARG A 36 6.07 9.36 2.25
CA ARG A 36 6.84 9.30 1.01
C ARG A 36 8.31 9.38 1.35
N VAL A 37 9.08 8.46 0.79
CA VAL A 37 10.51 8.31 1.10
C VAL A 37 11.30 8.26 -0.20
N ASN A 38 12.34 9.08 -0.27
CA ASN A 38 13.29 9.15 -1.37
C ASN A 38 14.69 8.75 -0.93
N ALA A 39 15.53 8.31 -1.85
CA ALA A 39 16.95 8.22 -1.62
C ALA A 39 17.56 9.64 -1.45
N PRO A 40 18.67 9.79 -0.74
CA PRO A 40 19.30 11.10 -0.49
C PRO A 40 19.70 11.85 -1.77
N ASP A 41 20.02 11.12 -2.83
CA ASP A 41 20.35 11.63 -4.17
C ASP A 41 19.14 11.76 -5.10
N GLY A 42 17.92 11.53 -4.56
CA GLY A 42 16.66 11.50 -5.29
C GLY A 42 16.29 10.12 -5.81
N GLY A 43 15.04 9.98 -6.25
CA GLY A 43 14.52 8.70 -6.73
C GLY A 43 14.13 7.74 -5.60
N LYS A 44 13.81 6.50 -5.96
CA LYS A 44 13.43 5.47 -5.00
C LYS A 44 14.65 4.71 -4.47
N LEU A 45 14.50 4.11 -3.30
CA LEU A 45 15.58 3.39 -2.62
C LEU A 45 16.01 2.10 -3.34
N PHE A 46 15.04 1.40 -3.92
CA PHE A 46 15.25 0.14 -4.65
C PHE A 46 14.05 -0.21 -5.52
N GLU A 47 14.27 -1.08 -6.50
CA GLU A 47 13.18 -1.63 -7.31
C GLU A 47 12.38 -2.65 -6.50
N HIS A 48 11.06 -2.70 -6.74
CA HIS A 48 10.16 -3.67 -6.09
C HIS A 48 9.04 -4.08 -7.04
N MET A 49 8.33 -5.15 -6.68
CA MET A 49 7.14 -5.63 -7.37
C MET A 49 5.89 -5.40 -6.50
N PRO A 50 4.68 -5.31 -7.09
CA PRO A 50 3.45 -5.06 -6.34
C PRO A 50 3.21 -6.12 -5.25
N GLY A 51 2.92 -5.67 -4.03
CA GLY A 51 2.66 -6.55 -2.88
C GLY A 51 3.89 -6.88 -2.04
N GLN A 52 5.09 -6.48 -2.46
CA GLN A 52 6.28 -6.63 -1.64
C GLN A 52 6.28 -5.64 -0.47
N CYS A 53 7.08 -5.97 0.53
CA CYS A 53 7.28 -5.19 1.74
C CYS A 53 8.75 -4.84 1.95
N ALA A 54 9.00 -3.96 2.90
CA ALA A 54 10.33 -3.57 3.33
C ALA A 54 10.40 -3.47 4.86
N MET A 55 11.59 -3.63 5.40
CA MET A 55 11.86 -3.30 6.81
C MET A 55 12.15 -1.81 6.90
N VAL A 56 11.29 -1.10 7.60
CA VAL A 56 11.48 0.32 7.96
C VAL A 56 12.02 0.37 9.37
N CYS A 57 13.13 1.03 9.54
CA CYS A 57 13.83 1.14 10.81
C CYS A 57 13.93 2.61 11.23
N ALA A 58 13.60 2.85 12.48
CA ALA A 58 13.92 4.07 13.18
C ALA A 58 15.17 3.82 14.03
N PRO A 59 16.34 4.40 13.66
CA PRO A 59 17.60 4.14 14.36
C PRO A 59 17.49 4.41 15.86
N GLY A 60 17.93 3.44 16.67
CA GLY A 60 17.87 3.54 18.13
C GLY A 60 16.48 3.23 18.75
N VAL A 61 15.46 2.98 17.94
CA VAL A 61 14.12 2.65 18.41
C VAL A 61 13.78 1.20 18.12
N SER A 62 13.53 0.87 16.85
CA SER A 62 13.16 -0.48 16.40
C SER A 62 13.10 -0.55 14.88
N GLU A 63 12.80 -1.75 14.35
CA GLU A 63 12.43 -1.96 12.94
C GLU A 63 11.13 -2.77 12.83
N GLY A 64 10.41 -2.57 11.74
CA GLY A 64 9.18 -3.30 11.45
C GLY A 64 8.96 -3.48 9.95
N MET A 65 8.21 -4.51 9.59
CA MET A 65 7.89 -4.83 8.20
C MET A 65 6.62 -4.09 7.78
N PHE A 66 6.73 -3.33 6.70
CA PHE A 66 5.60 -2.58 6.12
C PHE A 66 5.50 -2.85 4.63
N SER A 67 4.28 -2.91 4.12
CA SER A 67 4.05 -3.01 2.68
C SER A 67 4.52 -1.75 1.97
N ILE A 68 5.16 -1.92 0.81
CA ILE A 68 5.45 -0.81 -0.10
C ILE A 68 4.14 -0.49 -0.82
N THR A 69 3.59 0.69 -0.58
CA THR A 69 2.24 1.06 -1.04
C THR A 69 2.21 1.84 -2.34
N SER A 70 3.33 2.42 -2.76
CA SER A 70 3.48 3.03 -4.08
C SER A 70 3.50 1.98 -5.19
N SER A 71 3.03 2.34 -6.39
CA SER A 71 3.20 1.51 -7.59
C SER A 71 4.69 1.34 -7.93
N PRO A 72 5.14 0.16 -8.35
CA PRO A 72 6.51 -0.03 -8.83
C PRO A 72 6.80 0.69 -10.16
N THR A 73 5.77 1.12 -10.88
CA THR A 73 5.89 1.99 -12.07
C THR A 73 6.43 3.37 -11.73
N ASN A 74 6.14 3.85 -10.50
CA ASN A 74 6.73 5.08 -10.00
C ASN A 74 8.24 4.90 -9.79
N LYS A 75 9.03 5.79 -10.39
CA LYS A 75 10.50 5.75 -10.34
C LYS A 75 11.09 6.78 -9.39
N GLU A 76 10.26 7.66 -8.82
CA GLU A 76 10.72 8.81 -8.07
C GLU A 76 10.83 8.55 -6.58
N TYR A 77 9.91 7.77 -5.99
CA TYR A 77 9.83 7.56 -4.55
C TYR A 77 9.22 6.21 -4.19
N GLN A 78 9.30 5.87 -2.91
CA GLN A 78 8.51 4.80 -2.30
C GLN A 78 7.59 5.37 -1.22
N GLU A 79 6.42 4.74 -1.02
CA GLU A 79 5.47 5.13 0.01
C GLU A 79 5.15 3.96 0.94
N PHE A 80 4.90 4.31 2.20
CA PHE A 80 4.52 3.39 3.26
C PHE A 80 3.33 3.97 4.02
N SER A 81 2.19 3.29 4.02
CA SER A 81 1.03 3.66 4.84
C SER A 81 1.11 2.90 6.15
N ILE A 82 1.30 3.62 7.23
CA ILE A 82 1.65 3.08 8.54
C ILE A 82 0.57 3.45 9.56
N LYS A 83 -0.02 2.41 10.15
CA LYS A 83 -0.96 2.58 11.26
C LYS A 83 -0.20 2.71 12.58
N LYS A 84 -0.60 3.66 13.40
CA LYS A 84 -0.07 3.89 14.74
C LYS A 84 -0.54 2.78 15.69
N CYS A 85 0.39 1.94 16.17
CA CYS A 85 0.03 0.79 17.00
C CYS A 85 1.18 0.27 17.89
N GLY A 86 2.07 1.14 18.35
CA GLY A 86 3.16 0.77 19.26
C GLY A 86 4.43 1.60 19.03
N MET A 87 5.45 1.33 19.81
CA MET A 87 6.64 2.17 19.99
C MET A 87 7.27 2.62 18.67
N LEU A 88 7.53 1.71 17.74
CA LEU A 88 8.09 2.06 16.42
C LEU A 88 7.16 2.99 15.65
N THR A 89 5.89 2.63 15.54
CA THR A 89 4.93 3.40 14.75
C THR A 89 4.58 4.73 15.43
N ASP A 90 4.60 4.80 16.76
CA ASP A 90 4.45 6.06 17.51
C ASP A 90 5.60 7.01 17.18
N TYR A 91 6.84 6.49 17.17
CA TYR A 91 8.00 7.26 16.78
C TYR A 91 7.92 7.72 15.31
N LEU A 92 7.63 6.81 14.38
CA LEU A 92 7.47 7.16 12.95
C LEU A 92 6.41 8.25 12.76
N HIS A 93 5.30 8.19 13.50
CA HIS A 93 4.26 9.21 13.44
C HIS A 93 4.67 10.57 14.02
N SER A 94 5.74 10.65 14.82
CA SER A 94 6.31 11.91 15.33
C SER A 94 7.27 12.59 14.36
N LEU A 95 7.73 11.87 13.32
CA LEU A 95 8.67 12.38 12.31
C LEU A 95 8.01 13.43 11.41
N GLN A 96 8.86 14.25 10.85
CA GLN A 96 8.52 15.36 9.95
C GLN A 96 9.17 15.19 8.58
N VAL A 97 8.73 15.98 7.62
CA VAL A 97 9.39 16.09 6.31
C VAL A 97 10.81 16.59 6.51
N GLY A 98 11.78 15.91 5.91
CA GLY A 98 13.21 16.12 6.05
C GLY A 98 13.90 15.16 7.02
N ASP A 99 13.15 14.44 7.86
CA ASP A 99 13.73 13.44 8.75
C ASP A 99 14.19 12.20 7.98
N GLU A 100 15.17 11.51 8.56
CA GLU A 100 15.77 10.30 8.01
C GLU A 100 15.22 9.05 8.70
N ILE A 101 15.00 8.03 7.88
CA ILE A 101 14.76 6.65 8.31
C ILE A 101 15.69 5.72 7.55
N THR A 102 15.83 4.48 7.98
CA THR A 102 16.52 3.49 7.15
C THR A 102 15.53 2.43 6.68
N VAL A 103 15.70 1.99 5.43
CA VAL A 103 14.82 1.02 4.77
C VAL A 103 15.67 -0.05 4.10
N ARG A 104 15.32 -1.31 4.31
CA ARG A 104 15.95 -2.44 3.62
C ARG A 104 14.89 -3.34 2.99
N GLY A 105 15.20 -3.88 1.82
CA GLY A 105 14.28 -4.69 1.02
C GLY A 105 14.64 -4.67 -0.47
N PRO A 106 13.70 -5.07 -1.36
CA PRO A 106 12.35 -5.53 -1.05
C PRO A 106 12.31 -6.97 -0.52
N TYR A 107 11.27 -7.31 0.23
CA TYR A 107 11.03 -8.66 0.76
C TYR A 107 9.64 -9.19 0.36
N GLY A 108 9.48 -10.50 0.49
CA GLY A 108 8.23 -11.18 0.27
C GLY A 108 7.93 -11.49 -1.21
N ASN A 109 6.84 -12.23 -1.39
CA ASN A 109 6.32 -12.53 -2.72
C ASN A 109 5.61 -11.30 -3.30
N HIS A 110 5.27 -11.36 -4.59
CA HIS A 110 4.55 -10.30 -5.28
C HIS A 110 3.29 -10.86 -5.94
N PHE A 111 2.35 -10.00 -6.28
CA PHE A 111 1.21 -10.35 -7.10
C PHE A 111 1.68 -10.64 -8.54
N PRO A 112 1.20 -11.72 -9.17
CA PRO A 112 1.64 -12.15 -10.51
C PRO A 112 0.98 -11.31 -11.61
N VAL A 113 1.18 -9.98 -11.55
CA VAL A 113 0.50 -9.00 -12.41
C VAL A 113 0.86 -9.13 -13.89
N GLU A 114 2.09 -9.55 -14.18
CA GLU A 114 2.58 -9.67 -15.56
C GLU A 114 2.25 -11.04 -16.19
N THR A 115 1.77 -11.98 -15.41
CA THR A 115 1.53 -13.37 -15.82
C THR A 115 0.09 -13.80 -15.59
N GLU A 116 -0.24 -14.28 -14.40
CA GLU A 116 -1.53 -14.91 -14.10
C GLU A 116 -2.71 -13.92 -14.08
N LEU A 117 -2.47 -12.67 -13.70
CA LEU A 117 -3.50 -11.63 -13.63
C LEU A 117 -3.70 -10.90 -14.94
N LYS A 118 -2.74 -11.00 -15.88
CA LYS A 118 -2.83 -10.33 -17.19
C LYS A 118 -4.03 -10.85 -17.99
N GLY A 119 -4.81 -9.92 -18.56
CA GLY A 119 -6.02 -10.21 -19.34
C GLY A 119 -7.22 -10.65 -18.51
N LYS A 120 -7.15 -10.64 -17.16
CA LYS A 120 -8.25 -11.06 -16.28
C LYS A 120 -9.08 -9.89 -15.82
N ASN A 121 -10.34 -10.18 -15.45
CA ASN A 121 -11.12 -9.32 -14.57
C ASN A 121 -10.61 -9.51 -13.15
N LEU A 122 -10.43 -8.41 -12.43
CA LEU A 122 -9.80 -8.42 -11.11
C LEU A 122 -10.80 -7.95 -10.05
N LEU A 123 -10.84 -8.64 -8.92
CA LEU A 123 -11.56 -8.23 -7.73
C LEU A 123 -10.58 -8.06 -6.58
N PHE A 124 -10.46 -6.84 -6.08
CA PHE A 124 -9.70 -6.51 -4.88
C PHE A 124 -10.63 -6.37 -3.68
N ILE A 125 -10.31 -7.06 -2.60
CA ILE A 125 -11.10 -7.05 -1.37
C ILE A 125 -10.21 -6.60 -0.23
N ALA A 126 -10.59 -5.52 0.45
CA ALA A 126 -9.81 -4.94 1.53
C ALA A 126 -10.66 -4.56 2.74
N GLY A 127 -10.04 -4.58 3.92
CA GLY A 127 -10.60 -4.07 5.16
C GLY A 127 -9.59 -3.21 5.92
N GLY A 128 -9.98 -1.98 6.31
CA GLY A 128 -9.13 -1.06 7.05
C GLY A 128 -7.75 -0.85 6.41
N ILE A 129 -6.68 -0.92 7.20
CA ILE A 129 -5.29 -0.76 6.72
C ILE A 129 -4.85 -1.87 5.76
N GLY A 130 -5.60 -2.96 5.63
CA GLY A 130 -5.37 -4.00 4.63
C GLY A 130 -5.46 -3.52 3.17
N LEU A 131 -5.96 -2.31 2.92
CA LEU A 131 -5.86 -1.66 1.62
C LEU A 131 -4.42 -1.30 1.25
N ALA A 132 -3.55 -1.02 2.21
CA ALA A 132 -2.18 -0.58 1.99
C ALA A 132 -1.36 -1.52 1.07
N PRO A 133 -1.28 -2.84 1.33
CA PRO A 133 -0.60 -3.76 0.41
C PRO A 133 -1.26 -3.86 -0.97
N LEU A 134 -2.57 -3.69 -1.06
CA LEU A 134 -3.31 -3.74 -2.33
C LEU A 134 -3.15 -2.46 -3.15
N ARG A 135 -2.90 -1.31 -2.52
CA ARG A 135 -2.72 -0.04 -3.22
C ARG A 135 -1.63 -0.13 -4.29
N SER A 136 -0.50 -0.77 -3.97
CA SER A 136 0.61 -0.95 -4.92
C SER A 136 0.18 -1.71 -6.17
N VAL A 137 -0.58 -2.80 -6.03
CA VAL A 137 -1.06 -3.59 -7.17
C VAL A 137 -2.21 -2.91 -7.89
N ILE A 138 -3.12 -2.25 -7.19
CA ILE A 138 -4.21 -1.48 -7.83
C ILE A 138 -3.62 -0.41 -8.73
N ASN A 139 -2.70 0.41 -8.22
CA ASN A 139 -2.07 1.47 -9.01
C ASN A 139 -1.23 0.90 -10.16
N TYR A 140 -0.51 -0.23 -9.96
CA TYR A 140 0.15 -0.92 -11.08
C TYR A 140 -0.81 -1.32 -12.19
N VAL A 141 -1.98 -1.86 -11.83
CA VAL A 141 -3.04 -2.25 -12.78
C VAL A 141 -3.60 -1.02 -13.49
N LEU A 142 -3.80 0.08 -12.79
CA LEU A 142 -4.27 1.34 -13.38
C LEU A 142 -3.23 1.95 -14.35
N ASP A 143 -1.95 1.90 -13.99
CA ASP A 143 -0.85 2.39 -14.83
C ASP A 143 -0.66 1.55 -16.11
N ASN A 144 -1.18 0.31 -16.13
CA ASN A 144 -1.12 -0.62 -17.26
C ASN A 144 -2.53 -1.11 -17.64
N ARG A 145 -3.50 -0.21 -17.62
CA ARG A 145 -4.93 -0.50 -17.65
C ARG A 145 -5.36 -1.39 -18.81
N GLU A 146 -4.77 -1.21 -19.98
CA GLU A 146 -5.04 -1.96 -21.24
C GLU A 146 -4.70 -3.45 -21.12
N ASN A 147 -3.90 -3.83 -20.15
CA ASN A 147 -3.49 -5.23 -19.92
C ASN A 147 -4.48 -6.03 -19.07
N TYR A 148 -5.58 -5.42 -18.59
CA TYR A 148 -6.52 -6.07 -17.66
C TYR A 148 -7.97 -5.85 -18.11
N GLY A 149 -8.85 -6.76 -17.68
CA GLY A 149 -10.28 -6.64 -17.84
C GLY A 149 -10.90 -5.63 -16.85
N THR A 150 -12.15 -5.85 -16.43
CA THR A 150 -12.78 -5.02 -15.39
C THR A 150 -12.05 -5.13 -14.07
N VAL A 151 -12.05 -4.05 -13.30
CA VAL A 151 -11.45 -3.98 -11.97
C VAL A 151 -12.52 -3.58 -10.98
N ASP A 152 -12.85 -4.49 -10.07
CA ASP A 152 -13.76 -4.24 -8.97
C ASP A 152 -12.98 -4.14 -7.66
N ILE A 153 -13.25 -3.11 -6.87
CA ILE A 153 -12.60 -2.88 -5.57
C ILE A 153 -13.67 -2.80 -4.51
N LEU A 154 -13.73 -3.80 -3.64
CA LEU A 154 -14.60 -3.82 -2.47
C LEU A 154 -13.77 -3.48 -1.23
N TYR A 155 -13.99 -2.31 -0.66
CA TYR A 155 -13.22 -1.82 0.46
C TYR A 155 -14.13 -1.37 1.60
N GLY A 156 -13.82 -1.81 2.80
CA GLY A 156 -14.58 -1.46 3.99
C GLY A 156 -13.70 -1.07 5.17
N SER A 157 -14.27 -0.27 6.07
CA SER A 157 -13.68 0.06 7.35
C SER A 157 -14.73 0.24 8.45
N ARG A 158 -14.30 0.50 9.69
CA ARG A 158 -15.22 0.63 10.83
C ARG A 158 -16.14 1.85 10.70
N SER A 159 -15.62 2.94 10.15
CA SER A 159 -16.31 4.22 9.94
C SER A 159 -15.80 4.89 8.68
N ALA A 160 -16.46 5.94 8.21
CA ALA A 160 -15.99 6.74 7.09
C ALA A 160 -14.62 7.40 7.37
N ASP A 161 -14.38 7.82 8.61
CA ASP A 161 -13.13 8.45 9.04
C ASP A 161 -11.94 7.46 9.09
N ASP A 162 -12.23 6.15 9.09
CA ASP A 162 -11.23 5.08 9.07
C ASP A 162 -10.88 4.59 7.65
N LEU A 163 -11.49 5.17 6.61
CA LEU A 163 -11.19 4.83 5.20
C LEU A 163 -9.83 5.44 4.79
N VAL A 164 -8.84 4.58 4.67
CA VAL A 164 -7.48 4.96 4.25
C VAL A 164 -7.48 5.27 2.75
N GLN A 165 -6.67 6.23 2.30
CA GLN A 165 -6.54 6.64 0.88
C GLN A 165 -7.85 7.13 0.24
N LEU A 166 -8.82 7.61 1.03
CA LEU A 166 -10.14 8.00 0.54
C LEU A 166 -10.06 9.04 -0.58
N LYS A 167 -9.14 10.01 -0.48
CA LYS A 167 -8.93 11.02 -1.52
C LYS A 167 -8.47 10.38 -2.84
N GLU A 168 -7.51 9.47 -2.80
CA GLU A 168 -7.03 8.77 -4.01
C GLU A 168 -8.12 7.89 -4.61
N ILE A 169 -8.90 7.21 -3.77
CA ILE A 169 -10.06 6.42 -4.20
C ILE A 169 -11.05 7.30 -5.00
N GLN A 170 -11.42 8.45 -4.45
CA GLN A 170 -12.42 9.34 -5.06
C GLN A 170 -11.90 10.11 -6.28
N GLU A 171 -10.65 10.53 -6.24
CA GLU A 171 -10.08 11.40 -7.28
C GLU A 171 -9.44 10.62 -8.44
N VAL A 172 -8.99 9.39 -8.19
CA VAL A 172 -8.28 8.57 -9.18
C VAL A 172 -9.04 7.30 -9.50
N TRP A 173 -9.25 6.39 -8.52
CA TRP A 173 -9.75 5.05 -8.81
C TRP A 173 -11.20 5.06 -9.31
N MET A 174 -12.09 5.83 -8.68
CA MET A 174 -13.49 5.94 -9.11
C MET A 174 -13.67 6.62 -10.47
N LYS A 175 -12.65 7.31 -10.95
CA LYS A 175 -12.69 8.00 -12.26
C LYS A 175 -12.00 7.21 -13.37
N ALA A 176 -11.32 6.13 -13.02
CA ALA A 176 -10.60 5.31 -13.99
C ALA A 176 -11.57 4.45 -14.81
N GLU A 177 -11.33 4.34 -16.11
CA GLU A 177 -12.16 3.56 -17.02
C GLU A 177 -12.14 2.08 -16.66
N GLY A 178 -13.34 1.45 -16.59
CA GLY A 178 -13.50 0.04 -16.29
C GLY A 178 -13.12 -0.34 -14.85
N VAL A 179 -13.16 0.63 -13.93
CA VAL A 179 -12.95 0.43 -12.50
C VAL A 179 -14.22 0.76 -11.73
N ASN A 180 -14.65 -0.16 -10.89
CA ASN A 180 -15.78 0.03 -9.99
C ASN A 180 -15.29 -0.04 -8.54
N VAL A 181 -15.65 0.93 -7.71
CA VAL A 181 -15.28 0.95 -6.30
C VAL A 181 -16.52 0.92 -5.44
N TYR A 182 -16.57 -0.04 -4.53
CA TYR A 182 -17.65 -0.23 -3.57
C TYR A 182 -17.08 -0.01 -2.17
N LEU A 183 -17.53 1.08 -1.53
CA LEU A 183 -17.12 1.41 -0.16
C LEU A 183 -18.21 0.98 0.82
N THR A 184 -17.79 0.41 1.95
CA THR A 184 -18.69 0.03 3.04
C THR A 184 -18.11 0.44 4.40
N ILE A 185 -19.00 0.76 5.34
CA ILE A 185 -18.63 0.97 6.74
C ILE A 185 -19.43 0.01 7.62
N ASP A 186 -18.89 -0.36 8.78
CA ASP A 186 -19.47 -1.39 9.64
C ASP A 186 -20.83 -0.99 10.21
N ARG A 187 -21.07 0.31 10.44
CA ARG A 187 -22.28 0.86 11.05
C ARG A 187 -22.70 2.15 10.38
N GLU A 188 -23.99 2.44 10.41
CA GLU A 188 -24.53 3.72 9.93
C GLU A 188 -23.81 4.91 10.58
N GLN A 189 -23.53 5.92 9.77
CA GLN A 189 -22.90 7.17 10.17
C GLN A 189 -23.59 8.32 9.43
N GLU A 190 -23.84 9.41 10.12
CA GLU A 190 -24.46 10.61 9.53
C GLU A 190 -23.58 11.14 8.39
N GLY A 191 -24.21 11.44 7.25
CA GLY A 191 -23.52 11.91 6.06
C GLY A 191 -22.85 10.83 5.21
N TRP A 192 -22.99 9.54 5.58
CA TRP A 192 -22.53 8.43 4.77
C TRP A 192 -23.63 7.96 3.81
N ASP A 193 -23.32 7.94 2.51
CA ASP A 193 -24.22 7.53 1.42
C ASP A 193 -23.80 6.20 0.74
N GLY A 194 -22.68 5.60 1.18
CA GLY A 194 -22.20 4.32 0.70
C GLY A 194 -22.86 3.12 1.40
N HIS A 195 -22.32 1.95 1.16
CA HIS A 195 -22.85 0.72 1.76
C HIS A 195 -22.59 0.65 3.27
N VAL A 196 -23.46 -0.05 4.00
CA VAL A 196 -23.33 -0.31 5.43
C VAL A 196 -23.34 -1.82 5.68
N GLY A 197 -22.33 -2.32 6.37
CA GLY A 197 -22.14 -3.72 6.69
C GLY A 197 -20.72 -4.18 6.46
N PHE A 198 -20.41 -5.38 6.95
CA PHE A 198 -19.07 -5.97 6.80
C PHE A 198 -18.79 -6.38 5.35
N VAL A 199 -17.56 -6.18 4.91
CA VAL A 199 -17.07 -6.55 3.57
C VAL A 199 -17.53 -7.95 3.12
N PRO A 200 -17.44 -9.03 3.93
CA PRO A 200 -17.85 -10.36 3.50
C PRO A 200 -19.34 -10.48 3.13
N THR A 201 -20.20 -9.58 3.60
CA THR A 201 -21.64 -9.60 3.30
C THR A 201 -21.91 -9.35 1.81
N TYR A 202 -21.02 -8.67 1.14
CA TYR A 202 -21.13 -8.27 -0.27
C TYR A 202 -20.45 -9.26 -1.25
N LEU A 203 -19.94 -10.37 -0.75
CA LEU A 203 -19.26 -11.41 -1.56
C LEU A 203 -20.18 -12.59 -1.95
N LYS A 204 -21.50 -12.37 -1.99
CA LYS A 204 -22.49 -13.41 -2.31
C LYS A 204 -22.86 -13.37 -3.78
#